data_04c90e8039cce1c19901050fd039845b
#
_entry.id   04c90e8039cce1c19901050fd039845b
#
_cell.length_a   1.000
_cell.length_b   1.000
_cell.length_c   1.000
_cell.angle_alpha   90.00
_cell.angle_beta   90.00
_cell.angle_gamma   90.00
#
_symmetry.space_group_name_H-M   'P 1'
#
loop_
_entity.id
_entity.type
_entity.pdbx_description
1 polymer ?
#
loop_
_entity_poly.entity_id
_entity_poly.type
_entity_poly.pdbx_seq_one_letter_code
_entity_poly.pdbx_strand_id
1 'polypeptide(L)'
;MGVERLTVYKCIDKALSMGVLAGLSDLYHRPKEPTITPEAKAWVVSLACTKPKDVGLAAELWTRSALALYVRDHATEAGHPCLGRAAKATVHRILEGQTLKPHKITYYLERKDPEFDAKMREVLAVYQEVSLNEQRAPDGRPLITVSVDEPGVQALATVAPDRPPVPGKHQTVSRDYEYKRLGTASILAALDLQDGGVIAQVHRRHRSREFISLLTEIDESYPPEATIRIVLDNHSAHISKETREYLATRPNRFVYVHTPKHGSWLNLVETLFSKMSRTFLRQIRVESWDELKERIMKGVSEINAHPVVHRWRKFDFEDESV
;
A
#
# COMPACT_ATOMS: atom_id res chain seq x y z
N MET A 1 -25.11 -23.36 45.29
CA MET A 1 -25.15 -24.36 44.20
C MET A 1 -24.91 -25.72 44.81
N GLY A 2 -25.90 -26.65 44.72
CA GLY A 2 -25.75 -28.01 45.21
C GLY A 2 -25.04 -28.87 44.19
N VAL A 3 -23.85 -29.37 44.52
CA VAL A 3 -23.13 -30.36 43.71
C VAL A 3 -23.66 -31.76 44.08
N GLU A 4 -24.00 -32.56 43.06
CA GLU A 4 -24.47 -33.91 43.29
C GLU A 4 -23.42 -34.74 44.03
N ARG A 5 -23.87 -35.51 45.03
CA ARG A 5 -23.03 -36.36 45.87
C ARG A 5 -22.11 -37.30 45.08
N LEU A 6 -22.59 -37.81 43.93
CA LEU A 6 -21.83 -38.67 43.02
C LEU A 6 -20.62 -37.96 42.40
N THR A 7 -20.76 -36.68 42.09
CA THR A 7 -19.69 -35.83 41.52
C THR A 7 -18.58 -35.63 42.54
N VAL A 8 -18.95 -35.41 43.83
CA VAL A 8 -17.97 -35.23 44.90
C VAL A 8 -17.15 -36.52 45.12
N TYR A 9 -17.81 -37.70 45.16
CA TYR A 9 -17.09 -38.97 45.28
C TYR A 9 -16.17 -39.24 44.10
N LYS A 10 -16.58 -38.97 42.86
CA LYS A 10 -15.71 -39.07 41.67
C LYS A 10 -14.48 -38.15 41.73
N CYS A 11 -14.62 -36.94 42.28
CA CYS A 11 -13.48 -36.05 42.49
C CYS A 11 -12.53 -36.57 43.58
N ILE A 12 -13.09 -37.14 44.67
CA ILE A 12 -12.28 -37.73 45.74
C ILE A 12 -11.50 -38.95 45.23
N ASP A 13 -12.17 -39.88 44.56
CA ASP A 13 -11.53 -41.07 44.00
C ASP A 13 -10.43 -40.71 42.99
N LYS A 14 -10.69 -39.72 42.18
CA LYS A 14 -9.70 -39.20 41.21
C LYS A 14 -8.51 -38.54 41.91
N ALA A 15 -8.75 -37.77 42.98
CA ALA A 15 -7.70 -37.17 43.77
C ALA A 15 -6.85 -38.18 44.53
N LEU A 16 -7.49 -39.26 45.05
CA LEU A 16 -6.80 -40.35 45.73
C LEU A 16 -5.95 -41.20 44.78
N SER A 17 -6.41 -41.40 43.52
CA SER A 17 -5.74 -42.23 42.53
C SER A 17 -4.63 -41.48 41.75
N MET A 18 -4.79 -40.19 41.50
CA MET A 18 -3.94 -39.42 40.57
C MET A 18 -3.31 -38.17 41.19
N GLY A 19 -3.59 -37.88 42.45
CA GLY A 19 -3.17 -36.68 43.16
C GLY A 19 -4.19 -35.54 43.08
N VAL A 20 -4.12 -34.61 44.04
CA VAL A 20 -5.12 -33.55 44.25
C VAL A 20 -5.25 -32.63 43.03
N LEU A 21 -4.13 -32.21 42.44
CA LEU A 21 -4.13 -31.35 41.27
C LEU A 21 -4.80 -32.01 40.03
N ALA A 22 -4.53 -33.29 39.79
CA ALA A 22 -5.17 -34.06 38.73
C ALA A 22 -6.65 -34.35 39.02
N GLY A 23 -7.03 -34.46 40.30
CA GLY A 23 -8.41 -34.59 40.74
C GLY A 23 -9.26 -33.36 40.47
N LEU A 24 -8.68 -32.19 40.53
CA LEU A 24 -9.32 -30.87 40.30
C LEU A 24 -9.31 -30.43 38.84
N SER A 25 -8.51 -31.08 38.00
CA SER A 25 -8.42 -30.72 36.59
C SER A 25 -9.37 -31.55 35.74
N ASP A 26 -10.01 -30.95 34.74
CA ASP A 26 -10.97 -31.56 33.81
C ASP A 26 -10.29 -32.47 32.75
N LEU A 27 -9.11 -33.02 33.06
CA LEU A 27 -8.20 -33.72 32.14
C LEU A 27 -8.66 -35.16 31.76
N TYR A 28 -9.81 -35.60 32.21
CA TYR A 28 -10.29 -36.97 31.92
C TYR A 28 -11.37 -37.04 30.83
N HIS A 29 -11.10 -36.38 29.69
CA HIS A 29 -11.68 -36.89 28.46
C HIS A 29 -10.66 -37.82 27.82
N ARG A 30 -10.99 -39.13 27.69
CA ARG A 30 -10.27 -39.99 26.75
C ARG A 30 -10.15 -39.21 25.44
N PRO A 31 -8.95 -38.85 24.99
CA PRO A 31 -8.83 -38.22 23.70
C PRO A 31 -9.45 -39.17 22.67
N LYS A 32 -10.55 -38.78 22.06
CA LYS A 32 -11.04 -39.46 20.86
C LYS A 32 -9.89 -39.49 19.89
N GLU A 33 -9.54 -40.65 19.39
CA GLU A 33 -8.58 -40.74 18.29
C GLU A 33 -9.01 -39.76 17.19
N PRO A 34 -8.09 -38.92 16.72
CA PRO A 34 -8.44 -37.93 15.71
C PRO A 34 -8.97 -38.66 14.48
N THR A 35 -10.21 -38.41 14.11
CA THR A 35 -10.87 -39.01 12.93
C THR A 35 -10.15 -38.66 11.63
N ILE A 36 -9.37 -37.56 11.61
CA ILE A 36 -8.58 -37.08 10.45
C ILE A 36 -7.13 -37.39 10.74
N THR A 37 -6.54 -38.22 9.89
CA THR A 37 -5.15 -38.65 10.03
C THR A 37 -4.14 -37.50 9.78
N PRO A 38 -2.91 -37.61 10.31
CA PRO A 38 -1.85 -36.63 10.01
C PRO A 38 -1.58 -36.46 8.51
N GLU A 39 -1.59 -37.57 7.76
CA GLU A 39 -1.37 -37.62 6.31
C GLU A 39 -2.47 -36.85 5.55
N ALA A 40 -3.74 -37.04 5.98
CA ALA A 40 -4.87 -36.31 5.41
C ALA A 40 -4.77 -34.79 5.68
N LYS A 41 -4.28 -34.38 6.85
CA LYS A 41 -4.01 -32.97 7.15
C LYS A 41 -2.88 -32.43 6.29
N ALA A 42 -1.79 -33.18 6.13
CA ALA A 42 -0.66 -32.80 5.29
C ALA A 42 -1.07 -32.64 3.82
N TRP A 43 -1.95 -33.50 3.30
CA TRP A 43 -2.49 -33.37 1.96
C TRP A 43 -3.32 -32.08 1.80
N VAL A 44 -4.18 -31.72 2.74
CA VAL A 44 -4.92 -30.44 2.72
C VAL A 44 -3.97 -29.24 2.73
N VAL A 45 -2.89 -29.30 3.52
CA VAL A 45 -1.86 -28.26 3.61
C VAL A 45 -1.11 -28.14 2.27
N SER A 46 -0.68 -29.25 1.69
CA SER A 46 -0.03 -29.29 0.38
C SER A 46 -0.93 -28.69 -0.70
N LEU A 47 -2.20 -29.09 -0.74
CA LEU A 47 -3.18 -28.53 -1.69
C LEU A 47 -3.37 -27.03 -1.50
N ALA A 48 -3.41 -26.54 -0.26
CA ALA A 48 -3.52 -25.11 0.03
C ALA A 48 -2.31 -24.30 -0.41
N CYS A 49 -1.14 -24.92 -0.56
CA CYS A 49 0.08 -24.29 -1.06
C CYS A 49 0.18 -24.30 -2.60
N THR A 50 -0.70 -25.05 -3.29
CA THR A 50 -0.79 -24.99 -4.76
C THR A 50 -1.83 -23.97 -5.21
N LYS A 51 -1.77 -23.52 -6.46
CA LYS A 51 -2.82 -22.64 -7.01
C LYS A 51 -4.00 -23.48 -7.49
N PRO A 52 -5.25 -23.00 -7.33
CA PRO A 52 -6.43 -23.69 -7.87
C PRO A 52 -6.33 -24.01 -9.36
N LYS A 53 -5.71 -23.12 -10.16
CA LYS A 53 -5.53 -23.34 -11.60
C LYS A 53 -4.63 -24.54 -11.91
N ASP A 54 -3.67 -24.86 -11.05
CA ASP A 54 -2.74 -25.97 -11.25
C ASP A 54 -3.43 -27.33 -11.05
N VAL A 55 -4.62 -27.31 -10.45
CA VAL A 55 -5.51 -28.47 -10.30
C VAL A 55 -6.77 -28.37 -11.17
N GLY A 56 -6.73 -27.53 -12.23
CA GLY A 56 -7.78 -27.45 -13.24
C GLY A 56 -8.93 -26.49 -12.94
N LEU A 57 -8.83 -25.66 -11.91
CA LEU A 57 -9.85 -24.65 -11.59
C LEU A 57 -9.50 -23.29 -12.19
N ALA A 58 -10.50 -22.43 -12.44
CA ALA A 58 -10.27 -21.11 -13.03
C ALA A 58 -9.65 -20.07 -12.07
N ALA A 59 -9.65 -20.32 -10.77
CA ALA A 59 -9.24 -19.36 -9.76
C ALA A 59 -7.72 -19.30 -9.58
N GLU A 60 -7.17 -18.12 -9.24
CA GLU A 60 -5.76 -17.95 -8.86
C GLU A 60 -5.53 -18.23 -7.36
N LEU A 61 -6.55 -18.05 -6.53
CA LEU A 61 -6.45 -18.21 -5.08
C LEU A 61 -7.57 -19.12 -4.57
N TRP A 62 -7.24 -19.92 -3.56
CA TRP A 62 -8.23 -20.69 -2.85
C TRP A 62 -9.10 -19.80 -1.97
N THR A 63 -10.41 -19.81 -2.17
CA THR A 63 -11.31 -19.45 -1.11
C THR A 63 -11.44 -20.63 -0.12
N ARG A 64 -11.72 -20.34 1.14
CA ARG A 64 -11.92 -21.42 2.13
C ARG A 64 -13.04 -22.39 1.73
N SER A 65 -14.05 -21.90 1.02
CA SER A 65 -15.18 -22.71 0.55
C SER A 65 -14.80 -23.57 -0.65
N ALA A 66 -14.07 -23.01 -1.63
CA ALA A 66 -13.61 -23.76 -2.79
C ALA A 66 -12.63 -24.87 -2.39
N LEU A 67 -11.68 -24.57 -1.48
CA LEU A 67 -10.75 -25.56 -0.99
C LEU A 67 -11.48 -26.70 -0.24
N ALA A 68 -12.45 -26.37 0.61
CA ALA A 68 -13.22 -27.38 1.32
C ALA A 68 -14.10 -28.24 0.38
N LEU A 69 -14.61 -27.67 -0.70
CA LEU A 69 -15.33 -28.40 -1.73
C LEU A 69 -14.40 -29.37 -2.45
N TYR A 70 -13.27 -28.84 -2.96
CA TYR A 70 -12.28 -29.65 -3.67
C TYR A 70 -11.76 -30.81 -2.81
N VAL A 71 -11.44 -30.53 -1.55
CA VAL A 71 -11.00 -31.57 -0.58
C VAL A 71 -12.04 -32.68 -0.45
N ARG A 72 -13.32 -32.34 -0.32
CA ARG A 72 -14.39 -33.38 -0.20
C ARG A 72 -14.51 -34.24 -1.44
N ASP A 73 -14.48 -33.60 -2.59
CA ASP A 73 -14.74 -34.24 -3.88
C ASP A 73 -13.58 -35.18 -4.29
N HIS A 74 -12.34 -34.85 -3.92
CA HIS A 74 -11.14 -35.58 -4.33
C HIS A 74 -10.48 -36.38 -3.20
N ALA A 75 -10.97 -36.28 -1.94
CA ALA A 75 -10.35 -36.92 -0.78
C ALA A 75 -10.26 -38.44 -0.91
N THR A 76 -11.28 -39.07 -1.46
CA THR A 76 -11.33 -40.54 -1.60
C THR A 76 -10.33 -41.02 -2.66
N GLU A 77 -10.24 -40.35 -3.79
CA GLU A 77 -9.29 -40.65 -4.87
C GLU A 77 -7.85 -40.40 -4.41
N ALA A 78 -7.64 -39.38 -3.58
CA ALA A 78 -6.34 -39.08 -2.99
C ALA A 78 -5.93 -39.97 -1.82
N GLY A 79 -6.74 -41.01 -1.50
CA GLY A 79 -6.45 -41.94 -0.41
C GLY A 79 -6.81 -41.43 1.00
N HIS A 80 -7.62 -40.35 1.09
CA HIS A 80 -8.00 -39.72 2.35
C HIS A 80 -9.52 -39.71 2.59
N PRO A 81 -10.21 -40.88 2.62
CA PRO A 81 -11.68 -40.97 2.73
C PRO A 81 -12.24 -40.29 3.99
N CYS A 82 -11.44 -40.14 5.04
CA CYS A 82 -11.81 -39.41 6.26
C CYS A 82 -12.16 -37.94 6.03
N LEU A 83 -11.74 -37.34 4.90
CA LEU A 83 -12.05 -35.98 4.51
C LEU A 83 -13.26 -35.87 3.57
N GLY A 84 -13.86 -36.94 3.12
CA GLY A 84 -15.01 -36.93 2.19
C GLY A 84 -16.26 -36.18 2.73
N ARG A 85 -16.29 -35.87 4.03
CA ARG A 85 -17.30 -35.01 4.66
C ARG A 85 -16.73 -33.78 5.35
N ALA A 86 -15.52 -33.36 4.95
CA ALA A 86 -14.84 -32.23 5.58
C ALA A 86 -15.63 -30.93 5.40
N ALA A 87 -16.08 -30.34 6.49
CA ALA A 87 -16.70 -29.02 6.46
C ALA A 87 -15.66 -27.92 6.29
N LYS A 88 -16.11 -26.72 5.83
CA LYS A 88 -15.27 -25.52 5.75
C LYS A 88 -14.51 -25.23 7.06
N ALA A 89 -15.16 -25.44 8.22
CA ALA A 89 -14.55 -25.25 9.53
C ALA A 89 -13.42 -26.26 9.80
N THR A 90 -13.51 -27.48 9.27
CA THR A 90 -12.47 -28.50 9.39
C THR A 90 -11.22 -28.10 8.63
N VAL A 91 -11.37 -27.70 7.36
CA VAL A 91 -10.27 -27.19 6.53
C VAL A 91 -9.68 -25.94 7.16
N HIS A 92 -10.50 -25.02 7.67
CA HIS A 92 -10.02 -23.82 8.35
C HIS A 92 -9.12 -24.15 9.55
N ARG A 93 -9.53 -25.07 10.43
CA ARG A 93 -8.73 -25.48 11.59
C ARG A 93 -7.40 -26.13 11.19
N ILE A 94 -7.38 -26.92 10.12
CA ILE A 94 -6.15 -27.52 9.61
C ILE A 94 -5.18 -26.41 9.15
N LEU A 95 -5.67 -25.43 8.37
CA LEU A 95 -4.85 -24.32 7.88
C LEU A 95 -4.38 -23.37 8.98
N GLU A 96 -5.25 -23.13 9.97
CA GLU A 96 -4.93 -22.27 11.11
C GLU A 96 -3.81 -22.85 11.97
N GLY A 97 -3.79 -24.17 12.16
CA GLY A 97 -2.70 -24.89 12.84
C GLY A 97 -1.35 -24.78 12.11
N GLN A 98 -1.34 -24.39 10.84
CA GLN A 98 -0.13 -24.15 10.04
C GLN A 98 0.05 -22.66 9.67
N THR A 99 -0.75 -21.75 10.27
CA THR A 99 -0.74 -20.29 9.99
C THR A 99 -0.97 -19.93 8.52
N LEU A 100 -1.51 -20.83 7.70
CA LEU A 100 -1.71 -20.63 6.26
C LEU A 100 -2.97 -19.83 5.94
N LYS A 101 -2.84 -18.90 4.99
CA LYS A 101 -3.91 -18.04 4.50
C LYS A 101 -3.97 -18.03 2.96
N PRO A 102 -4.31 -19.16 2.30
CA PRO A 102 -4.23 -19.31 0.83
C PRO A 102 -5.21 -18.39 0.05
N HIS A 103 -6.08 -17.69 0.77
CA HIS A 103 -7.02 -16.70 0.25
C HIS A 103 -6.50 -15.25 0.34
N LYS A 104 -5.26 -15.06 0.78
CA LYS A 104 -4.63 -13.73 0.88
C LYS A 104 -3.41 -13.66 -0.01
N ILE A 105 -3.16 -12.47 -0.54
CA ILE A 105 -1.94 -12.13 -1.27
C ILE A 105 -1.15 -11.15 -0.40
N THR A 106 0.13 -11.40 -0.26
CA THR A 106 1.10 -10.42 0.20
C THR A 106 1.94 -10.03 -1.00
N TYR A 107 1.95 -8.75 -1.32
CA TYR A 107 2.80 -8.23 -2.39
C TYR A 107 4.21 -8.04 -1.86
N TYR A 108 5.18 -8.51 -2.60
CA TYR A 108 6.58 -8.20 -2.39
C TYR A 108 7.14 -7.53 -3.65
N LEU A 109 8.17 -6.73 -3.49
CA LEU A 109 8.85 -6.10 -4.59
C LEU A 109 10.10 -6.90 -4.94
N GLU A 110 10.10 -7.53 -6.12
CA GLU A 110 11.29 -8.17 -6.63
C GLU A 110 12.25 -7.09 -7.17
N ARG A 111 13.43 -6.97 -6.55
CA ARG A 111 14.45 -5.99 -6.92
C ARG A 111 15.10 -6.38 -8.25
N LYS A 112 14.58 -5.84 -9.36
CA LYS A 112 15.12 -6.06 -10.72
C LYS A 112 16.14 -5.01 -11.15
N ASP A 113 16.28 -3.92 -10.40
CA ASP A 113 17.27 -2.88 -10.69
C ASP A 113 18.61 -3.30 -10.03
N PRO A 114 19.66 -3.59 -10.80
CA PRO A 114 20.97 -3.96 -10.23
C PRO A 114 21.60 -2.82 -9.40
N GLU A 115 21.17 -1.57 -9.64
CA GLU A 115 21.65 -0.39 -8.91
C GLU A 115 20.67 0.04 -7.79
N PHE A 116 19.67 -0.82 -7.44
CA PHE A 116 18.63 -0.46 -6.49
C PHE A 116 19.18 0.07 -5.17
N ASP A 117 20.08 -0.66 -4.55
CA ASP A 117 20.64 -0.31 -3.24
C ASP A 117 21.52 0.95 -3.31
N ALA A 118 22.25 1.17 -4.42
CA ALA A 118 23.07 2.36 -4.61
C ALA A 118 22.18 3.61 -4.73
N LYS A 119 21.17 3.57 -5.60
CA LYS A 119 20.19 4.67 -5.77
C LYS A 119 19.37 4.93 -4.52
N MET A 120 18.95 3.89 -3.81
CA MET A 120 18.26 4.03 -2.54
C MET A 120 19.10 4.79 -1.52
N ARG A 121 20.38 4.40 -1.36
CA ARG A 121 21.33 5.09 -0.45
C ARG A 121 21.54 6.53 -0.86
N GLU A 122 21.65 6.83 -2.15
CA GLU A 122 21.79 8.19 -2.67
C GLU A 122 20.57 9.05 -2.29
N VAL A 123 19.35 8.56 -2.54
CA VAL A 123 18.10 9.26 -2.17
C VAL A 123 18.02 9.49 -0.66
N LEU A 124 18.33 8.47 0.14
CA LEU A 124 18.28 8.58 1.60
C LEU A 124 19.35 9.51 2.16
N ALA A 125 20.55 9.55 1.56
CA ALA A 125 21.58 10.53 1.90
C ALA A 125 21.10 11.95 1.62
N VAL A 126 20.46 12.19 0.49
CA VAL A 126 19.82 13.49 0.16
C VAL A 126 18.80 13.89 1.24
N TYR A 127 17.92 12.98 1.67
CA TYR A 127 16.93 13.27 2.71
C TYR A 127 17.56 13.55 4.07
N GLN A 128 18.67 12.88 4.37
CA GLN A 128 19.44 13.15 5.59
C GLN A 128 20.08 14.52 5.56
N GLU A 129 20.73 14.91 4.45
CA GLU A 129 21.27 16.25 4.26
C GLU A 129 20.22 17.36 4.42
N VAL A 130 19.03 17.17 3.81
CA VAL A 130 17.89 18.09 3.97
C VAL A 130 17.47 18.18 5.45
N SER A 131 17.43 17.05 6.15
CA SER A 131 17.00 17.02 7.56
C SER A 131 17.98 17.69 8.50
N LEU A 132 19.28 17.70 8.15
CA LEU A 132 20.35 18.34 8.92
C LEU A 132 20.59 19.81 8.52
N ASN A 133 19.87 20.32 7.54
CA ASN A 133 20.11 21.65 6.93
C ASN A 133 21.56 21.85 6.39
N GLU A 134 22.22 20.78 6.00
CA GLU A 134 23.60 20.77 5.51
C GLU A 134 23.67 20.83 3.96
N GLN A 135 22.71 21.49 3.32
CA GLN A 135 22.61 21.50 1.87
C GLN A 135 23.47 22.61 1.27
N ARG A 136 24.55 22.19 0.61
CA ARG A 136 25.34 23.04 -0.28
C ARG A 136 25.72 22.26 -1.54
N ALA A 137 25.69 22.94 -2.67
CA ALA A 137 26.25 22.39 -3.90
C ALA A 137 27.78 22.24 -3.75
N PRO A 138 28.45 21.31 -4.51
CA PRO A 138 29.89 21.12 -4.44
C PRO A 138 30.71 22.40 -4.71
N ASP A 139 30.14 23.36 -5.44
CA ASP A 139 30.74 24.67 -5.74
C ASP A 139 30.38 25.74 -4.69
N GLY A 140 29.74 25.37 -3.59
CA GLY A 140 29.39 26.26 -2.49
C GLY A 140 28.10 27.07 -2.67
N ARG A 141 27.41 26.96 -3.82
CA ARG A 141 26.12 27.61 -4.07
C ARG A 141 25.02 27.11 -3.15
N PRO A 142 23.97 27.92 -2.90
CA PRO A 142 22.77 27.43 -2.23
C PRO A 142 22.18 26.23 -2.98
N LEU A 143 21.77 25.20 -2.25
CA LEU A 143 21.17 24.00 -2.82
C LEU A 143 19.74 23.87 -2.34
N ILE A 144 18.81 23.90 -3.26
CA ILE A 144 17.39 23.64 -3.02
C ILE A 144 17.10 22.19 -3.41
N THR A 145 16.35 21.46 -2.58
CA THR A 145 15.98 20.09 -2.91
C THR A 145 14.46 19.97 -3.03
N VAL A 146 14.00 19.56 -4.19
CA VAL A 146 12.59 19.30 -4.48
C VAL A 146 12.37 17.84 -4.86
N SER A 147 11.19 17.31 -4.52
CA SER A 147 10.75 15.97 -4.91
C SER A 147 9.61 16.11 -5.92
N VAL A 148 9.72 15.48 -7.09
CA VAL A 148 8.79 15.66 -8.23
C VAL A 148 8.15 14.35 -8.64
N ASP A 149 6.84 14.40 -8.99
CA ASP A 149 6.08 13.29 -9.55
C ASP A 149 4.80 13.78 -10.24
N GLU A 150 4.07 12.90 -10.98
CA GLU A 150 2.93 13.26 -11.81
C GLU A 150 1.72 12.31 -11.73
N PRO A 151 0.99 12.22 -10.61
CA PRO A 151 -0.19 11.37 -10.50
C PRO A 151 -1.35 11.81 -11.39
N GLY A 152 -2.12 10.81 -11.84
CA GLY A 152 -3.35 11.03 -12.57
C GLY A 152 -4.59 11.06 -11.67
N VAL A 153 -5.49 12.03 -11.89
CA VAL A 153 -6.79 12.13 -11.19
C VAL A 153 -7.92 12.13 -12.20
N GLN A 154 -8.93 11.28 -11.99
CA GLN A 154 -10.10 11.21 -12.87
C GLN A 154 -11.10 12.33 -12.55
N ALA A 155 -11.49 13.08 -13.56
CA ALA A 155 -12.63 14.01 -13.48
C ALA A 155 -13.94 13.21 -13.60
N LEU A 156 -14.73 13.21 -12.53
CA LEU A 156 -15.99 12.47 -12.42
C LEU A 156 -17.13 13.42 -12.11
N ALA A 157 -18.21 13.38 -12.91
CA ALA A 157 -19.46 14.07 -12.63
C ALA A 157 -20.49 13.12 -12.04
N THR A 158 -21.35 13.62 -11.15
CA THR A 158 -22.55 12.90 -10.70
C THR A 158 -23.62 12.89 -11.79
N VAL A 159 -24.43 11.84 -11.83
CA VAL A 159 -25.62 11.78 -12.71
C VAL A 159 -26.82 12.45 -12.05
N ALA A 160 -26.96 12.25 -10.74
CA ALA A 160 -28.00 12.91 -9.92
C ALA A 160 -27.35 13.70 -8.78
N PRO A 161 -28.00 14.76 -8.26
CA PRO A 161 -27.49 15.54 -7.13
C PRO A 161 -27.30 14.69 -5.87
N ASP A 162 -26.25 14.97 -5.11
CA ASP A 162 -26.07 14.40 -3.78
C ASP A 162 -27.22 14.78 -2.84
N ARG A 163 -27.63 13.85 -2.00
CA ARG A 163 -28.59 14.10 -0.93
C ARG A 163 -27.86 14.39 0.37
N PRO A 164 -28.05 15.58 0.98
CA PRO A 164 -27.35 15.95 2.20
C PRO A 164 -27.77 15.07 3.38
N PRO A 165 -26.96 15.00 4.44
CA PRO A 165 -27.35 14.39 5.71
C PRO A 165 -28.56 15.13 6.29
N VAL A 166 -29.47 14.39 6.91
CA VAL A 166 -30.65 14.94 7.62
C VAL A 166 -30.63 14.41 9.05
N PRO A 167 -30.45 15.25 10.06
CA PRO A 167 -30.45 14.82 11.46
C PRO A 167 -31.68 13.96 11.81
N GLY A 168 -31.45 12.84 12.47
CA GLY A 168 -32.51 11.88 12.85
C GLY A 168 -33.06 11.00 11.71
N LYS A 169 -32.66 11.24 10.45
CA LYS A 169 -33.14 10.46 9.28
C LYS A 169 -31.98 9.81 8.49
N HIS A 170 -31.01 10.61 8.05
CA HIS A 170 -29.88 10.16 7.25
C HIS A 170 -28.57 10.72 7.80
N GLN A 171 -27.71 9.87 8.29
CA GLN A 171 -26.44 10.28 8.94
C GLN A 171 -25.36 10.71 7.96
N THR A 172 -25.46 10.28 6.70
CA THR A 172 -24.40 10.45 5.69
C THR A 172 -24.94 11.14 4.44
N VAL A 173 -24.03 11.74 3.67
CA VAL A 173 -24.35 12.15 2.29
C VAL A 173 -24.67 10.90 1.48
N SER A 174 -25.81 10.89 0.80
CA SER A 174 -26.18 9.83 -0.13
C SER A 174 -25.89 10.30 -1.55
N ARG A 175 -25.09 9.54 -2.26
CA ARG A 175 -24.65 9.80 -3.63
C ARG A 175 -25.11 8.70 -4.55
N ASP A 176 -25.53 9.07 -5.76
CA ASP A 176 -25.78 8.11 -6.82
C ASP A 176 -24.46 7.36 -7.14
N TYR A 177 -24.55 6.06 -7.32
CA TYR A 177 -23.38 5.25 -7.70
C TYR A 177 -22.99 5.46 -9.17
N GLU A 178 -23.91 5.94 -10.02
CA GLU A 178 -23.59 6.27 -11.40
C GLU A 178 -22.81 7.58 -11.51
N TYR A 179 -21.89 7.61 -12.45
CA TYR A 179 -21.05 8.78 -12.72
C TYR A 179 -20.70 8.89 -14.20
N LYS A 180 -20.40 10.09 -14.65
CA LYS A 180 -19.84 10.36 -15.98
C LYS A 180 -18.34 10.66 -15.86
N ARG A 181 -17.55 10.09 -16.75
CA ARG A 181 -16.11 10.37 -16.85
C ARG A 181 -15.91 11.56 -17.79
N LEU A 182 -15.20 12.59 -17.31
CA LEU A 182 -14.89 13.81 -18.04
C LEU A 182 -13.42 13.89 -18.48
N GLY A 183 -12.68 12.80 -18.30
CA GLY A 183 -11.28 12.69 -18.63
C GLY A 183 -10.38 12.56 -17.39
N THR A 184 -9.07 12.57 -17.61
CA THR A 184 -8.04 12.50 -16.55
C THR A 184 -7.27 13.79 -16.52
N ALA A 185 -6.95 14.29 -15.34
CA ALA A 185 -6.00 15.36 -15.09
C ALA A 185 -4.69 14.77 -14.57
N SER A 186 -3.56 15.19 -15.12
CA SER A 186 -2.23 14.91 -14.54
C SER A 186 -1.81 16.09 -13.69
N ILE A 187 -1.46 15.83 -12.43
CA ILE A 187 -0.93 16.84 -11.52
C ILE A 187 0.59 16.69 -11.55
N LEU A 188 1.28 17.63 -12.15
CA LEU A 188 2.73 17.71 -12.06
C LEU A 188 3.05 18.56 -10.84
N ALA A 189 3.74 18.00 -9.86
CA ALA A 189 4.04 18.73 -8.63
C ALA A 189 5.48 18.56 -8.18
N ALA A 190 6.06 19.64 -7.70
CA ALA A 190 7.33 19.70 -6.99
C ALA A 190 7.06 20.10 -5.54
N LEU A 191 7.50 19.25 -4.61
CA LEU A 191 7.46 19.50 -3.17
C LEU A 191 8.84 19.98 -2.72
N ASP A 192 8.93 21.20 -2.22
CA ASP A 192 10.14 21.66 -1.55
C ASP A 192 10.33 20.91 -0.23
N LEU A 193 11.47 20.26 -0.07
CA LEU A 193 11.75 19.44 1.10
C LEU A 193 12.27 20.27 2.29
N GLN A 194 12.59 21.53 2.10
CA GLN A 194 13.07 22.43 3.16
C GLN A 194 11.91 23.09 3.89
N ASP A 195 10.97 23.68 3.17
CA ASP A 195 9.86 24.45 3.72
C ASP A 195 8.48 23.80 3.55
N GLY A 196 8.38 22.79 2.70
CA GLY A 196 7.11 22.09 2.41
C GLY A 196 6.23 22.82 1.40
N GLY A 197 6.75 23.84 0.72
CA GLY A 197 6.08 24.54 -0.37
C GLY A 197 5.85 23.63 -1.57
N VAL A 198 4.81 23.91 -2.32
CA VAL A 198 4.38 23.10 -3.47
C VAL A 198 4.27 23.97 -4.70
N ILE A 199 5.03 23.65 -5.75
CA ILE A 199 4.86 24.17 -7.10
C ILE A 199 4.09 23.09 -7.87
N ALA A 200 2.95 23.44 -8.50
CA ALA A 200 2.16 22.45 -9.19
C ALA A 200 1.47 22.99 -10.43
N GLN A 201 1.37 22.14 -11.43
CA GLN A 201 0.62 22.39 -12.66
C GLN A 201 -0.38 21.24 -12.90
N VAL A 202 -1.48 21.55 -13.57
CA VAL A 202 -2.51 20.55 -13.92
C VAL A 202 -2.70 20.54 -15.43
N HIS A 203 -2.44 19.41 -16.04
CA HIS A 203 -2.49 19.21 -17.48
C HIS A 203 -3.38 18.00 -17.85
N ARG A 204 -3.80 17.93 -19.11
CA ARG A 204 -4.51 16.75 -19.63
C ARG A 204 -3.60 15.57 -19.92
N ARG A 205 -2.29 15.79 -19.97
CA ARG A 205 -1.24 14.80 -20.24
C ARG A 205 0.04 15.21 -19.54
N HIS A 206 0.93 14.26 -19.30
CA HIS A 206 2.28 14.47 -18.75
C HIS A 206 3.32 14.00 -19.78
N ARG A 207 3.70 14.85 -20.70
CA ARG A 207 4.74 14.61 -21.70
C ARG A 207 5.94 15.52 -21.41
N SER A 208 7.01 15.38 -22.16
CA SER A 208 8.22 16.19 -22.01
C SER A 208 7.94 17.69 -21.96
N ARG A 209 7.02 18.19 -22.79
CA ARG A 209 6.69 19.63 -22.81
C ARG A 209 6.00 20.12 -21.53
N GLU A 210 5.12 19.32 -20.96
CA GLU A 210 4.45 19.64 -19.69
C GLU A 210 5.47 19.57 -18.54
N PHE A 211 6.37 18.59 -18.57
CA PHE A 211 7.47 18.50 -17.60
C PHE A 211 8.46 19.67 -17.72
N ILE A 212 8.83 20.07 -18.93
CA ILE A 212 9.66 21.28 -19.17
C ILE A 212 8.97 22.54 -18.65
N SER A 213 7.63 22.63 -18.80
CA SER A 213 6.87 23.75 -18.22
C SER A 213 6.98 23.78 -16.70
N LEU A 214 6.90 22.63 -16.03
CA LEU A 214 7.13 22.53 -14.57
C LEU A 214 8.57 22.93 -14.22
N LEU A 215 9.58 22.44 -14.94
CA LEU A 215 10.99 22.83 -14.73
C LEU A 215 11.20 24.33 -14.87
N THR A 216 10.51 24.98 -15.81
CA THR A 216 10.57 26.43 -16.01
C THR A 216 10.00 27.17 -14.80
N GLU A 217 8.84 26.73 -14.29
CA GLU A 217 8.23 27.33 -13.09
C GLU A 217 9.10 27.12 -11.85
N ILE A 218 9.71 25.95 -11.71
CA ILE A 218 10.69 25.67 -10.64
C ILE A 218 11.90 26.60 -10.78
N ASP A 219 12.44 26.78 -12.00
CA ASP A 219 13.57 27.65 -12.26
C ASP A 219 13.30 29.11 -11.84
N GLU A 220 12.10 29.61 -12.17
CA GLU A 220 11.65 30.97 -11.87
C GLU A 220 11.30 31.17 -10.38
N SER A 221 10.97 30.11 -9.66
CA SER A 221 10.54 30.17 -8.25
C SER A 221 11.72 30.31 -7.27
N TYR A 222 12.93 29.98 -7.68
CA TYR A 222 14.11 29.98 -6.81
C TYR A 222 15.20 30.93 -7.29
N PRO A 223 16.05 31.46 -6.38
CA PRO A 223 17.12 32.37 -6.73
C PRO A 223 18.01 31.83 -7.87
N PRO A 224 18.40 32.65 -8.83
CA PRO A 224 19.14 32.22 -10.03
C PRO A 224 20.52 31.62 -9.70
N GLU A 225 21.13 32.02 -8.59
CA GLU A 225 22.40 31.48 -8.10
C GLU A 225 22.30 30.10 -7.44
N ALA A 226 21.11 29.67 -7.08
CA ALA A 226 20.93 28.36 -6.42
C ALA A 226 21.07 27.21 -7.42
N THR A 227 21.55 26.06 -6.97
CA THR A 227 21.39 24.78 -7.65
C THR A 227 20.12 24.10 -7.16
N ILE A 228 19.34 23.54 -8.07
CA ILE A 228 18.10 22.83 -7.75
C ILE A 228 18.33 21.33 -7.92
N ARG A 229 18.29 20.60 -6.83
CA ARG A 229 18.36 19.14 -6.82
C ARG A 229 16.95 18.57 -6.88
N ILE A 230 16.67 17.72 -7.86
CA ILE A 230 15.36 17.13 -8.10
C ILE A 230 15.42 15.65 -7.84
N VAL A 231 14.68 15.17 -6.83
CA VAL A 231 14.41 13.75 -6.62
C VAL A 231 13.20 13.37 -7.46
N LEU A 232 13.36 12.42 -8.37
CA LEU A 232 12.33 12.03 -9.33
C LEU A 232 12.49 10.54 -9.71
N ASP A 233 11.45 9.97 -10.30
CA ASP A 233 11.49 8.62 -10.84
C ASP A 233 12.15 8.55 -12.25
N ASN A 234 12.17 7.35 -12.82
CA ASN A 234 12.75 7.11 -14.14
C ASN A 234 11.70 7.25 -15.28
N HIS A 235 10.70 8.12 -15.13
CA HIS A 235 9.71 8.33 -16.17
C HIS A 235 10.36 8.86 -17.47
N SER A 236 9.85 8.41 -18.63
CA SER A 236 10.46 8.71 -19.93
C SER A 236 10.47 10.21 -20.27
N ALA A 237 9.52 11.00 -19.77
CA ALA A 237 9.48 12.44 -19.95
C ALA A 237 10.65 13.15 -19.29
N HIS A 238 11.16 12.63 -18.16
CA HIS A 238 12.27 13.22 -17.39
C HIS A 238 13.62 13.15 -18.12
N ILE A 239 13.79 12.10 -18.91
CA ILE A 239 15.04 11.78 -19.63
C ILE A 239 14.91 11.90 -21.16
N SER A 240 13.82 12.49 -21.65
CA SER A 240 13.58 12.68 -23.07
C SER A 240 14.65 13.58 -23.72
N LYS A 241 14.70 13.54 -25.05
CA LYS A 241 15.61 14.40 -25.81
C LYS A 241 15.30 15.89 -25.54
N GLU A 242 14.04 16.27 -25.61
CA GLU A 242 13.57 17.63 -25.38
C GLU A 242 13.92 18.14 -23.98
N THR A 243 13.74 17.30 -22.96
CA THR A 243 14.09 17.63 -21.58
C THR A 243 15.60 17.82 -21.43
N ARG A 244 16.42 16.97 -22.04
CA ARG A 244 17.88 17.13 -22.01
C ARG A 244 18.35 18.39 -22.72
N GLU A 245 17.73 18.73 -23.86
CA GLU A 245 18.00 19.99 -24.58
C GLU A 245 17.67 21.22 -23.71
N TYR A 246 16.52 21.18 -23.00
CA TYR A 246 16.16 22.24 -22.06
C TYR A 246 17.19 22.35 -20.92
N LEU A 247 17.56 21.26 -20.28
CA LEU A 247 18.54 21.25 -19.19
C LEU A 247 19.92 21.76 -19.65
N ALA A 248 20.33 21.45 -20.87
CA ALA A 248 21.57 21.93 -21.45
C ALA A 248 21.62 23.46 -21.60
N THR A 249 20.47 24.15 -21.71
CA THR A 249 20.40 25.62 -21.74
C THR A 249 20.58 26.24 -20.34
N ARG A 250 20.63 25.44 -19.27
CA ARG A 250 20.75 25.86 -17.87
C ARG A 250 21.86 25.10 -17.15
N PRO A 251 23.12 25.34 -17.55
CA PRO A 251 24.25 24.59 -17.01
C PRO A 251 24.38 24.81 -15.51
N ASN A 252 24.58 23.68 -14.78
CA ASN A 252 24.73 23.65 -13.33
C ASN A 252 23.51 24.13 -12.51
N ARG A 253 22.35 24.34 -13.14
CA ARG A 253 21.14 24.77 -12.46
C ARG A 253 20.39 23.59 -11.83
N PHE A 254 20.28 22.46 -12.56
CA PHE A 254 19.54 21.30 -12.15
C PHE A 254 20.46 20.09 -11.94
N VAL A 255 20.23 19.36 -10.85
CA VAL A 255 20.87 18.08 -10.52
C VAL A 255 19.80 17.04 -10.26
N TYR A 256 19.78 15.95 -11.01
CA TYR A 256 18.81 14.88 -10.86
C TYR A 256 19.33 13.80 -9.91
N VAL A 257 18.44 13.35 -9.01
CA VAL A 257 18.62 12.18 -8.17
C VAL A 257 17.48 11.21 -8.48
N HIS A 258 17.79 10.12 -9.16
CA HIS A 258 16.79 9.16 -9.58
C HIS A 258 16.48 8.15 -8.48
N THR A 259 15.17 7.94 -8.21
CA THR A 259 14.77 6.80 -7.41
C THR A 259 15.06 5.48 -8.16
N PRO A 260 15.32 4.37 -7.47
CA PRO A 260 15.49 3.08 -8.14
C PRO A 260 14.21 2.67 -8.87
N LYS A 261 14.34 1.85 -9.91
CA LYS A 261 13.17 1.28 -10.59
C LYS A 261 12.33 0.49 -9.58
N HIS A 262 11.02 0.68 -9.63
CA HIS A 262 10.07 0.14 -8.64
C HIS A 262 10.26 0.64 -7.20
N GLY A 263 11.00 1.74 -7.01
CA GLY A 263 11.23 2.39 -5.72
C GLY A 263 10.48 3.71 -5.55
N SER A 264 9.30 3.89 -6.17
CA SER A 264 8.53 5.14 -6.11
C SER A 264 8.20 5.55 -4.68
N TRP A 265 8.00 4.57 -3.77
CA TRP A 265 7.78 4.82 -2.35
C TRP A 265 8.91 5.62 -1.65
N LEU A 266 10.10 5.69 -2.25
CA LEU A 266 11.18 6.57 -1.82
C LEU A 266 10.94 8.03 -2.19
N ASN A 267 9.99 8.32 -3.09
CA ASN A 267 9.72 9.69 -3.52
C ASN A 267 8.81 10.41 -2.52
N LEU A 268 9.35 11.39 -1.77
CA LEU A 268 8.61 12.06 -0.70
C LEU A 268 7.39 12.84 -1.19
N VAL A 269 7.33 13.26 -2.44
CA VAL A 269 6.14 13.92 -3.01
C VAL A 269 4.90 13.01 -3.00
N GLU A 270 5.05 11.67 -2.94
CA GLU A 270 3.90 10.77 -2.76
C GLU A 270 3.15 11.01 -1.44
N THR A 271 3.86 11.50 -0.40
CA THR A 271 3.22 11.89 0.86
C THR A 271 2.31 13.10 0.69
N LEU A 272 2.71 14.06 -0.17
CA LEU A 272 1.87 15.19 -0.58
C LEU A 272 0.62 14.70 -1.29
N PHE A 273 0.73 13.81 -2.28
CA PHE A 273 -0.42 13.27 -3.01
C PHE A 273 -1.35 12.47 -2.11
N SER A 274 -0.80 11.75 -1.14
CA SER A 274 -1.59 11.08 -0.10
C SER A 274 -2.36 12.09 0.77
N LYS A 275 -1.78 13.25 1.09
CA LYS A 275 -2.46 14.35 1.78
C LYS A 275 -3.57 14.94 0.91
N MET A 276 -3.27 15.29 -0.34
CA MET A 276 -4.25 15.81 -1.30
C MET A 276 -5.43 14.84 -1.49
N SER A 277 -5.12 13.55 -1.65
CA SER A 277 -6.15 12.51 -1.77
C SER A 277 -7.08 12.46 -0.57
N ARG A 278 -6.56 12.54 0.64
CA ARG A 278 -7.36 12.46 1.89
C ARG A 278 -8.14 13.75 2.18
N THR A 279 -7.64 14.90 1.77
CA THR A 279 -8.23 16.21 2.09
C THR A 279 -9.30 16.64 1.08
N PHE A 280 -8.94 16.84 -0.18
CA PHE A 280 -9.85 17.44 -1.15
C PHE A 280 -10.09 16.62 -2.43
N LEU A 281 -9.25 15.62 -2.76
CA LEU A 281 -9.50 14.78 -3.94
C LEU A 281 -10.42 13.61 -3.63
N ARG A 282 -10.46 13.15 -2.38
CA ARG A 282 -11.33 12.04 -1.99
C ARG A 282 -12.80 12.38 -2.26
N GLN A 283 -13.44 11.51 -3.04
CA GLN A 283 -14.86 11.67 -3.39
C GLN A 283 -15.18 12.97 -4.17
N ILE A 284 -14.17 13.61 -4.77
CA ILE A 284 -14.39 14.82 -5.57
C ILE A 284 -15.35 14.52 -6.73
N ARG A 285 -16.28 15.43 -6.97
CA ARG A 285 -17.15 15.45 -8.14
C ARG A 285 -17.11 16.85 -8.73
N VAL A 286 -17.13 16.90 -10.05
CA VAL A 286 -16.97 18.13 -10.84
C VAL A 286 -17.89 18.10 -12.04
N GLU A 287 -18.26 19.24 -12.56
CA GLU A 287 -19.10 19.38 -13.75
C GLU A 287 -18.26 19.42 -15.04
N SER A 288 -16.98 19.78 -14.91
CA SER A 288 -16.03 19.84 -16.03
C SER A 288 -14.61 19.44 -15.62
N TRP A 289 -13.78 19.17 -16.63
CA TRP A 289 -12.34 18.98 -16.41
C TRP A 289 -11.67 20.25 -15.87
N ASP A 290 -12.12 21.41 -16.35
CA ASP A 290 -11.54 22.70 -15.95
C ASP A 290 -11.88 23.03 -14.49
N GLU A 291 -13.09 22.69 -14.01
CA GLU A 291 -13.42 22.77 -12.59
C GLU A 291 -12.51 21.85 -11.74
N LEU A 292 -12.19 20.63 -12.22
CA LEU A 292 -11.26 19.77 -11.49
C LEU A 292 -9.88 20.45 -11.36
N LYS A 293 -9.37 21.05 -12.46
CA LYS A 293 -8.13 21.80 -12.46
C LYS A 293 -8.15 22.96 -11.46
N GLU A 294 -9.20 23.78 -11.48
CA GLU A 294 -9.36 24.92 -10.56
C GLU A 294 -9.37 24.45 -9.10
N ARG A 295 -10.10 23.38 -8.79
CA ARG A 295 -10.19 22.85 -7.44
C ARG A 295 -8.88 22.24 -6.97
N ILE A 296 -8.11 21.58 -7.84
CA ILE A 296 -6.77 21.09 -7.52
C ILE A 296 -5.85 22.27 -7.20
N MET A 297 -5.80 23.29 -8.06
CA MET A 297 -4.95 24.47 -7.84
C MET A 297 -5.33 25.25 -6.59
N LYS A 298 -6.63 25.35 -6.29
CA LYS A 298 -7.11 25.90 -5.01
C LYS A 298 -6.61 25.09 -3.82
N GLY A 299 -6.71 23.75 -3.88
CA GLY A 299 -6.20 22.88 -2.83
C GLY A 299 -4.69 22.99 -2.63
N VAL A 300 -3.91 23.18 -3.71
CA VAL A 300 -2.48 23.47 -3.63
C VAL A 300 -2.24 24.82 -2.94
N SER A 301 -3.01 25.85 -3.28
CA SER A 301 -2.93 27.16 -2.60
C SER A 301 -3.24 27.07 -1.11
N GLU A 302 -4.24 26.26 -0.72
CA GLU A 302 -4.57 26.00 0.69
C GLU A 302 -3.43 25.27 1.42
N ILE A 303 -2.73 24.33 0.76
CA ILE A 303 -1.55 23.67 1.31
C ILE A 303 -0.42 24.69 1.51
N ASN A 304 -0.17 25.56 0.52
CA ASN A 304 0.86 26.57 0.56
C ASN A 304 0.60 27.70 1.57
N ALA A 305 -0.66 27.92 1.95
CA ALA A 305 -0.99 28.83 3.05
C ALA A 305 -0.51 28.31 4.42
N HIS A 306 -0.38 26.97 4.55
CA HIS A 306 0.12 26.32 5.76
C HIS A 306 1.02 25.15 5.37
N PRO A 307 2.23 25.40 4.85
CA PRO A 307 3.12 24.38 4.33
C PRO A 307 3.59 23.47 5.48
N VAL A 308 3.77 22.19 5.18
CA VAL A 308 4.22 21.19 6.14
C VAL A 308 5.46 20.50 5.58
N VAL A 309 6.54 20.58 6.30
CA VAL A 309 7.79 19.91 5.94
C VAL A 309 7.60 18.39 6.06
N HIS A 310 7.79 17.71 4.94
CA HIS A 310 7.77 16.26 4.89
C HIS A 310 9.18 15.72 5.10
N ARG A 311 9.37 14.83 6.09
CA ARG A 311 10.67 14.27 6.42
C ARG A 311 10.65 12.76 6.36
N TRP A 312 11.72 12.16 5.86
CA TRP A 312 11.96 10.73 5.98
C TRP A 312 12.35 10.40 7.42
N ARG A 313 11.74 9.35 8.00
CA ARG A 313 11.88 9.05 9.44
C ARG A 313 12.79 7.86 9.75
N LYS A 314 13.05 6.99 8.76
CA LYS A 314 13.83 5.76 8.94
C LYS A 314 15.05 5.80 8.02
N PHE A 315 16.24 5.91 8.61
CA PHE A 315 17.50 5.85 7.88
C PHE A 315 18.24 4.54 8.14
N ASP A 316 17.63 3.58 8.87
CA ASP A 316 18.23 2.28 9.17
C ASP A 316 18.14 1.41 7.92
N PHE A 317 19.33 0.99 7.47
CA PHE A 317 19.54 0.14 6.30
C PHE A 317 19.61 -1.34 6.67
N GLU A 318 19.26 -1.71 7.90
CA GLU A 318 19.23 -3.12 8.27
C GLU A 318 18.14 -3.84 7.49
N ASP A 319 18.58 -4.82 6.72
CA ASP A 319 17.76 -5.73 5.94
C ASP A 319 16.63 -6.31 6.83
N GLU A 320 15.41 -5.87 6.63
CA GLU A 320 14.27 -6.72 6.90
C GLU A 320 14.28 -7.81 5.82
N SER A 321 15.20 -8.77 5.95
CA SER A 321 15.14 -10.05 5.25
C SER A 321 13.90 -10.78 5.78
N VAL A 322 12.82 -10.73 4.99
CA VAL A 322 11.63 -11.58 5.17
C VAL A 322 11.85 -12.89 4.42
#